data_ac2d9885d21709d5a720c87312d53ee8
#
_entry.id   ac2d9885d21709d5a720c87312d53ee8
#
_cell.length_a   1.000
_cell.length_b   1.000
_cell.length_c   1.000
_cell.angle_alpha   90.00
_cell.angle_beta   90.00
_cell.angle_gamma   90.00
#
_symmetry.space_group_name_H-M   'P 1'
#
loop_
_entity.id
_entity.type
_entity.pdbx_description
1 polymer ?
#
loop_
_entity_poly.entity_id
_entity_poly.type
_entity_poly.pdbx_seq_one_letter_code
_entity_poly.pdbx_strand_id
1 'polypeptide(L)'
;MSEKNEAKRIGAKQHKNSGRNTQKGDATWKGFVVDFKEASKSFTLNQDVWAKVTTDAIKAVTDKAPAIVVILGDGSYKVRLAIIEMDMLEQLTENQDD
;
A
#
# COMPACT_ATOMS: atom_id res chain seq x y z
N MET A 1 7.20 -13.92 -7.53
CA MET A 1 6.72 -13.38 -6.26
C MET A 1 5.41 -12.67 -6.45
N SER A 2 4.55 -12.77 -5.52
CA SER A 2 3.22 -12.19 -5.64
C SER A 2 2.98 -11.18 -4.54
N GLU A 3 2.00 -10.31 -4.78
CA GLU A 3 1.55 -9.35 -3.80
C GLU A 3 1.03 -10.04 -2.54
N LYS A 4 0.47 -11.22 -2.71
CA LYS A 4 -0.01 -12.02 -1.61
C LYS A 4 1.13 -12.37 -0.65
N ASN A 5 2.30 -12.72 -1.20
CA ASN A 5 3.44 -13.03 -0.36
C ASN A 5 3.96 -11.80 0.38
N GLU A 6 3.88 -10.64 -0.25
CA GLU A 6 4.31 -9.41 0.41
C GLU A 6 3.40 -9.05 1.56
N ALA A 7 2.10 -9.24 1.40
CA ALA A 7 1.17 -8.99 2.49
C ALA A 7 1.49 -9.87 3.69
N LYS A 8 1.77 -11.16 3.44
CA LYS A 8 2.14 -12.08 4.51
C LYS A 8 3.43 -11.64 5.21
N ARG A 9 4.39 -11.15 4.43
CA ARG A 9 5.67 -10.77 4.97
C ARG A 9 5.56 -9.69 6.05
N ILE A 10 4.68 -8.74 5.85
CA ILE A 10 4.52 -7.64 6.81
C ILE A 10 3.40 -7.87 7.81
N GLY A 11 2.73 -9.03 7.72
CA GLY A 11 1.65 -9.33 8.63
C GLY A 11 0.35 -8.63 8.31
N ALA A 12 0.17 -8.20 7.07
CA ALA A 12 -1.03 -7.50 6.66
C ALA A 12 -2.17 -8.48 6.45
N LYS A 13 -3.38 -8.00 6.71
CA LYS A 13 -4.57 -8.78 6.46
C LYS A 13 -5.00 -8.58 5.02
N GLN A 14 -5.01 -9.67 4.27
CA GLN A 14 -5.36 -9.62 2.86
C GLN A 14 -6.87 -9.54 2.68
N HIS A 15 -7.28 -8.82 1.64
CA HIS A 15 -8.69 -8.74 1.28
C HIS A 15 -9.04 -9.87 0.33
N LYS A 16 -10.07 -10.62 0.68
CA LYS A 16 -10.52 -11.73 -0.14
C LYS A 16 -11.41 -11.21 -1.26
N ASN A 17 -11.27 -11.82 -2.43
CA ASN A 17 -12.18 -11.57 -3.54
C ASN A 17 -12.31 -10.09 -3.87
N SER A 18 -11.20 -9.41 -3.84
CA SER A 18 -11.21 -7.97 -3.97
C SER A 18 -11.83 -7.51 -5.29
N GLY A 19 -11.86 -8.35 -6.30
CA GLY A 19 -12.46 -7.96 -7.57
C GLY A 19 -13.95 -8.16 -7.65
N ARG A 20 -14.56 -8.72 -6.65
CA ARG A 20 -15.96 -9.14 -6.75
C ARG A 20 -16.87 -8.54 -5.72
N ASN A 21 -16.36 -7.90 -4.72
CA ASN A 21 -17.22 -7.42 -3.66
C ASN A 21 -16.83 -6.01 -3.29
N THR A 22 -17.30 -5.56 -2.16
CA THR A 22 -17.13 -4.18 -1.76
C THR A 22 -15.76 -3.86 -1.23
N GLN A 23 -14.96 -4.85 -0.90
CA GLN A 23 -13.63 -4.58 -0.37
C GLN A 23 -12.64 -4.33 -1.49
N LYS A 24 -11.94 -3.23 -1.41
CA LYS A 24 -10.94 -2.82 -2.40
C LYS A 24 -9.59 -2.72 -1.73
N GLY A 25 -8.55 -2.62 -2.55
CA GLY A 25 -7.19 -2.62 -2.05
C GLY A 25 -6.70 -4.03 -1.80
N ASP A 26 -5.41 -4.20 -1.63
CA ASP A 26 -4.82 -5.53 -1.53
C ASP A 26 -4.81 -6.05 -0.10
N ALA A 27 -4.60 -5.18 0.87
CA ALA A 27 -4.47 -5.62 2.25
C ALA A 27 -4.74 -4.47 3.20
N THR A 28 -5.03 -4.82 4.44
CA THR A 28 -5.13 -3.85 5.53
C THR A 28 -3.97 -4.13 6.48
N TRP A 29 -3.21 -3.08 6.80
CA TRP A 29 -2.07 -3.21 7.68
C TRP A 29 -2.01 -1.99 8.59
N LYS A 30 -2.20 -2.23 9.88
CA LYS A 30 -2.21 -1.18 10.89
C LYS A 30 -3.21 -0.10 10.50
N GLY A 31 -2.81 1.13 10.33
CA GLY A 31 -3.73 2.20 9.97
C GLY A 31 -3.91 2.43 8.48
N PHE A 32 -3.53 1.46 7.65
CA PHE A 32 -3.48 1.67 6.20
C PHE A 32 -4.23 0.61 5.42
N VAL A 33 -4.78 1.03 4.29
CA VAL A 33 -5.18 0.10 3.23
C VAL A 33 -4.06 0.15 2.20
N VAL A 34 -3.42 -0.99 1.99
CA VAL A 34 -2.18 -1.07 1.23
C VAL A 34 -2.43 -1.68 -0.13
N ASP A 35 -1.87 -1.05 -1.15
CA ASP A 35 -1.88 -1.56 -2.51
C ASP A 35 -0.44 -1.92 -2.87
N PHE A 36 -0.21 -3.17 -3.26
CA PHE A 36 1.14 -3.63 -3.59
C PHE A 36 1.38 -3.54 -5.08
N LYS A 37 2.55 -3.02 -5.46
CA LYS A 37 2.96 -2.92 -6.85
C LYS A 37 4.36 -3.50 -7.00
N GLU A 38 4.53 -4.33 -8.01
CA GLU A 38 5.84 -4.91 -8.32
C GLU A 38 6.34 -4.34 -9.63
N ALA A 39 7.62 -4.00 -9.67
CA ALA A 39 8.24 -3.50 -10.88
C ALA A 39 9.70 -3.90 -10.86
N SER A 40 10.26 -4.19 -12.05
CA SER A 40 11.66 -4.59 -12.10
C SER A 40 12.59 -3.38 -12.09
N LYS A 41 12.25 -2.31 -12.78
CA LYS A 41 13.16 -1.17 -12.91
C LYS A 41 12.56 0.14 -12.44
N SER A 42 11.29 0.36 -12.64
CA SER A 42 10.69 1.63 -12.29
C SER A 42 9.21 1.47 -12.02
N PHE A 43 8.68 2.40 -11.26
CA PHE A 43 7.25 2.50 -11.01
C PHE A 43 6.84 3.95 -11.20
N THR A 44 5.80 4.18 -11.98
CA THR A 44 5.31 5.52 -12.25
C THR A 44 4.12 5.84 -11.37
N LEU A 45 4.22 6.91 -10.61
CA LEU A 45 3.13 7.41 -9.80
C LEU A 45 2.64 8.72 -10.39
N ASN A 46 1.35 8.81 -10.61
CA ASN A 46 0.73 10.05 -11.04
C ASN A 46 -0.59 10.23 -10.29
N GLN A 47 -1.27 11.32 -10.59
CA GLN A 47 -2.51 11.63 -9.89
C GLN A 47 -3.57 10.57 -10.07
N ASP A 48 -3.66 9.99 -11.27
CA ASP A 48 -4.67 8.97 -11.53
C ASP A 48 -4.42 7.71 -10.71
N VAL A 49 -3.16 7.30 -10.61
CA VAL A 49 -2.81 6.13 -9.81
C VAL A 49 -3.13 6.37 -8.34
N TRP A 50 -2.75 7.52 -7.83
CA TRP A 50 -3.02 7.83 -6.42
C TRP A 50 -4.51 7.97 -6.15
N ALA A 51 -5.26 8.59 -7.08
CA ALA A 51 -6.70 8.74 -6.91
C ALA A 51 -7.39 7.39 -6.82
N LYS A 52 -6.95 6.43 -7.64
CA LYS A 52 -7.53 5.10 -7.59
C LYS A 52 -7.24 4.42 -6.26
N VAL A 53 -6.02 4.52 -5.78
CA VAL A 53 -5.65 3.94 -4.50
C VAL A 53 -6.47 4.56 -3.37
N THR A 54 -6.63 5.87 -3.40
CA THR A 54 -7.43 6.58 -2.40
C THR A 54 -8.88 6.12 -2.43
N THR A 55 -9.45 6.03 -3.63
CA THR A 55 -10.84 5.60 -3.79
C THR A 55 -11.03 4.19 -3.27
N ASP A 56 -10.11 3.30 -3.60
CA ASP A 56 -10.19 1.91 -3.14
C ASP A 56 -10.07 1.82 -1.62
N ALA A 57 -9.22 2.65 -1.03
CA ALA A 57 -9.06 2.65 0.42
C ALA A 57 -10.35 3.10 1.11
N ILE A 58 -10.98 4.15 0.59
CA ILE A 58 -12.23 4.64 1.17
C ILE A 58 -13.31 3.58 1.08
N LYS A 59 -13.38 2.88 -0.04
CA LYS A 59 -14.38 1.84 -0.22
C LYS A 59 -14.13 0.62 0.63
N ALA A 60 -12.86 0.36 0.94
CA ALA A 60 -12.52 -0.82 1.73
C ALA A 60 -12.74 -0.59 3.22
N VAL A 61 -12.10 0.45 3.76
CA VAL A 61 -12.18 0.76 5.19
C VAL A 61 -12.11 2.27 5.33
N THR A 62 -13.15 2.87 5.87
CA THR A 62 -13.28 4.32 5.83
C THR A 62 -12.35 5.06 6.78
N ASP A 63 -11.84 4.38 7.81
CA ASP A 63 -11.01 5.05 8.81
C ASP A 63 -9.53 4.77 8.65
N LYS A 64 -9.13 4.26 7.49
CA LYS A 64 -7.72 3.96 7.26
C LYS A 64 -7.22 4.74 6.05
N ALA A 65 -5.93 5.01 6.07
CA ALA A 65 -5.31 5.82 5.04
C ALA A 65 -4.81 4.95 3.88
N PRO A 66 -4.76 5.50 2.66
CA PRO A 66 -4.19 4.76 1.54
C PRO A 66 -2.67 4.71 1.61
N ALA A 67 -2.11 3.62 1.12
CA ALA A 67 -0.66 3.48 0.99
C ALA A 67 -0.35 2.58 -0.19
N ILE A 68 0.78 2.85 -0.85
CA ILE A 68 1.28 1.98 -1.91
C ILE A 68 2.62 1.44 -1.45
N VAL A 69 2.77 0.12 -1.50
CA VAL A 69 4.07 -0.50 -1.26
C VAL A 69 4.59 -0.96 -2.62
N VAL A 70 5.72 -0.38 -3.03
CA VAL A 70 6.33 -0.70 -4.31
C VAL A 70 7.52 -1.61 -4.04
N ILE A 71 7.53 -2.75 -4.71
CA ILE A 71 8.64 -3.69 -4.64
C ILE A 71 9.41 -3.54 -5.95
N LEU A 72 10.59 -2.92 -5.88
CA LEU A 72 11.43 -2.66 -7.04
C LEU A 72 12.62 -3.59 -7.07
N GLY A 73 12.88 -4.17 -8.22
CA GLY A 73 14.07 -4.97 -8.41
C GLY A 73 13.80 -6.32 -9.02
N ASP A 74 14.88 -6.99 -9.36
CA ASP A 74 14.83 -8.30 -9.98
C ASP A 74 15.60 -9.29 -9.16
N GLY A 75 15.23 -10.56 -9.31
CA GLY A 75 15.98 -11.64 -8.73
C GLY A 75 16.01 -11.56 -7.21
N SER A 76 17.21 -11.65 -6.68
CA SER A 76 17.39 -11.69 -5.24
C SER A 76 17.48 -10.31 -4.60
N TYR A 77 17.68 -9.26 -5.40
CA TYR A 77 17.81 -7.92 -4.85
C TYR A 77 16.54 -7.13 -5.11
N LYS A 78 15.90 -6.71 -4.03
CA LYS A 78 14.67 -5.93 -4.13
C LYS A 78 14.64 -4.87 -3.05
N VAL A 79 14.08 -3.72 -3.41
CA VAL A 79 13.85 -2.63 -2.48
C VAL A 79 12.34 -2.49 -2.27
N ARG A 80 11.94 -2.32 -1.04
CA ARG A 80 10.54 -2.10 -0.72
C ARG A 80 10.35 -0.68 -0.25
N LEU A 81 9.48 0.04 -0.95
CA LEU A 81 9.24 1.46 -0.70
C LEU A 81 7.78 1.65 -0.35
N ALA A 82 7.52 2.54 0.59
CA ALA A 82 6.15 2.87 0.97
C ALA A 82 5.84 4.30 0.54
N ILE A 83 4.68 4.47 -0.08
CA ILE A 83 4.20 5.79 -0.51
C ILE A 83 2.96 6.11 0.32
N ILE A 84 3.01 7.18 1.08
CA ILE A 84 1.86 7.67 1.85
C ILE A 84 1.81 9.18 1.71
N GLU A 85 0.66 9.76 2.08
CA GLU A 85 0.56 11.21 2.07
C GLU A 85 1.43 11.81 3.16
N MET A 86 1.97 12.99 2.89
CA MET A 86 2.84 13.65 3.86
C MET A 86 2.14 13.87 5.20
N ASP A 87 0.85 14.17 5.17
CA ASP A 87 0.10 14.35 6.41
C ASP A 87 0.20 13.12 7.30
N MET A 88 0.13 11.95 6.69
CA MET A 88 0.23 10.72 7.46
C MET A 88 1.62 10.52 8.03
N LEU A 89 2.63 10.81 7.22
CA LEU A 89 4.00 10.69 7.71
C LEU A 89 4.23 11.64 8.88
N GLU A 90 3.71 12.85 8.78
CA GLU A 90 3.84 13.82 9.85
C GLU A 90 3.18 13.33 11.13
N GLN A 91 2.00 12.74 11.01
CA GLN A 91 1.32 12.18 12.17
C GLN A 91 2.11 11.06 12.82
N LEU A 92 2.69 10.20 12.01
CA LEU A 92 3.45 9.08 12.52
C LEU A 92 4.72 9.51 13.25
N THR A 93 5.24 10.68 12.91
CA THR A 93 6.50 11.15 13.47
C THR A 93 6.34 12.30 14.44
N GLU A 94 5.13 12.75 14.70
CA GLU A 94 4.94 13.97 15.47
C GLU A 94 5.39 13.84 16.93
N ASN A 95 5.47 12.63 17.45
CA ASN A 95 5.90 12.41 18.83
C ASN A 95 7.38 12.09 18.94
N GLN A 96 8.11 12.23 17.85
CA GLN A 96 9.53 11.92 17.84
C GLN A 96 10.35 13.17 18.11
N ASP A 97 11.41 13.00 18.90
CA ASP A 97 12.36 14.07 19.11
C ASP A 97 13.37 14.07 17.98
N ASP A 98 13.69 15.22 17.50
CA ASP A 98 14.70 15.34 16.45
C ASP A 98 16.10 15.34 17.00
#